data_ec3e211faa87d1ced2ef680c3c927c0e
#
_entry.id   ec3e211faa87d1ced2ef680c3c927c0e
#
_cell.length_a   1.000
_cell.length_b   1.000
_cell.length_c   1.000
_cell.angle_alpha   90.00
_cell.angle_beta   90.00
_cell.angle_gamma   90.00
#
_symmetry.space_group_name_H-M   'P 1'
#
loop_
_entity.id
_entity.type
_entity.pdbx_description
1 polymer ?
#
loop_
_entity_poly.entity_id
_entity_poly.type
_entity_poly.pdbx_seq_one_letter_code
_entity_poly.pdbx_strand_id
1 'polypeptide(L)'
;MVSYRALEVDPGGPDYSDDEVDRIFRALADATRRDILRRTLAGESTVSELADRYDMSFAAVRKHVNVLEEAGLITDHRIGRERRIRGDLRAIRGAQRLLDAFEDIWRARVDRLDALLAED
;
A
#
# COMPACT_ATOMS: atom_id res chain seq x y z
N MET A 1 3.43 14.97 16.11
CA MET A 1 3.12 13.90 15.16
C MET A 1 2.09 12.96 15.77
N VAL A 2 1.05 12.65 15.04
CA VAL A 2 -0.01 11.76 15.51
C VAL A 2 0.43 10.31 15.30
N SER A 3 0.29 9.49 16.32
CA SER A 3 0.53 8.05 16.21
C SER A 3 -0.79 7.36 15.87
N TYR A 4 -0.79 6.55 14.83
CA TYR A 4 -1.97 5.77 14.46
C TYR A 4 -2.34 4.74 15.52
N ARG A 5 -1.38 4.33 16.34
CA ARG A 5 -1.65 3.42 17.46
C ARG A 5 -2.56 4.06 18.51
N ALA A 6 -2.41 5.37 18.70
CA ALA A 6 -3.24 6.10 19.67
C ALA A 6 -4.71 6.14 19.27
N LEU A 7 -5.02 5.83 18.01
CA LEU A 7 -6.39 5.76 17.52
C LEU A 7 -7.02 4.37 17.69
N GLU A 8 -6.26 3.41 18.19
CA GLU A 8 -6.71 2.02 18.41
C GLU A 8 -7.36 1.44 17.16
N VAL A 9 -6.67 1.62 16.02
CA VAL A 9 -7.25 1.46 14.71
C VAL A 9 -7.56 0.01 14.38
N ASP A 10 -6.74 -0.93 14.81
CA ASP A 10 -6.94 -2.34 14.52
C ASP A 10 -6.19 -3.19 15.56
N PRO A 11 -6.88 -3.59 16.63
CA PRO A 11 -6.24 -4.37 17.68
C PRO A 11 -5.78 -5.76 17.26
N GLY A 12 -6.25 -6.26 16.14
CA GLY A 12 -5.87 -7.59 15.63
C GLY A 12 -4.88 -7.56 14.49
N GLY A 13 -4.49 -6.38 14.00
CA GLY A 13 -3.65 -6.25 12.82
C GLY A 13 -2.19 -5.99 13.11
N PRO A 14 -1.33 -6.06 12.08
CA PRO A 14 0.06 -5.65 12.23
C PRO A 14 0.15 -4.17 12.52
N ASP A 15 1.06 -3.86 13.41
CA ASP A 15 1.29 -2.50 13.89
C ASP A 15 2.29 -1.84 12.95
N TYR A 16 1.86 -0.83 12.22
CA TYR A 16 2.73 -0.04 11.36
C TYR A 16 3.07 1.28 12.04
N SER A 17 4.34 1.65 12.01
CA SER A 17 4.76 2.97 12.47
C SER A 17 4.26 4.04 11.49
N ASP A 18 4.26 5.30 11.94
CA ASP A 18 3.92 6.43 11.07
C ASP A 18 4.81 6.47 9.82
N ASP A 19 6.10 6.20 9.99
CA ASP A 19 7.06 6.19 8.87
C ASP A 19 6.74 5.07 7.87
N GLU A 20 6.36 3.90 8.35
CA GLU A 20 5.98 2.80 7.49
C GLU A 20 4.72 3.13 6.69
N VAL A 21 3.72 3.72 7.34
CA VAL A 21 2.50 4.18 6.69
C VAL A 21 2.80 5.24 5.63
N ASP A 22 3.65 6.20 5.98
CA ASP A 22 4.03 7.26 5.05
C ASP A 22 4.71 6.70 3.80
N ARG A 23 5.58 5.71 3.95
CA ARG A 23 6.24 5.05 2.82
C ARG A 23 5.24 4.35 1.90
N ILE A 24 4.27 3.67 2.49
CA ILE A 24 3.24 2.97 1.71
C ILE A 24 2.46 3.98 0.86
N PHE A 25 1.95 5.04 1.47
CA PHE A 25 1.15 6.02 0.75
C PHE A 25 1.98 6.82 -0.27
N ARG A 26 3.22 7.13 0.06
CA ARG A 26 4.13 7.79 -0.88
C ARG A 26 4.38 6.92 -2.10
N ALA A 27 4.61 5.62 -1.88
CA ALA A 27 4.80 4.68 -2.99
C ALA A 27 3.56 4.60 -3.86
N LEU A 28 2.37 4.62 -3.27
CA LEU A 28 1.11 4.55 -4.00
C LEU A 28 0.70 5.87 -4.65
N ALA A 29 1.39 6.96 -4.37
CA ALA A 29 1.04 8.29 -4.88
C ALA A 29 1.49 8.54 -6.32
N ASP A 30 2.04 7.56 -7.00
CA ASP A 30 2.53 7.66 -8.38
C ASP A 30 1.85 6.62 -9.25
N ALA A 31 1.34 7.06 -10.42
CA ALA A 31 0.58 6.19 -11.31
C ALA A 31 1.41 5.02 -11.87
N THR A 32 2.67 5.27 -12.20
CA THR A 32 3.55 4.22 -12.70
C THR A 32 3.79 3.17 -11.62
N ARG A 33 4.03 3.59 -10.39
CA ARG A 33 4.21 2.65 -9.29
C ARG A 33 2.96 1.82 -9.02
N ARG A 34 1.78 2.44 -9.09
CA ARG A 34 0.53 1.68 -8.95
C ARG A 34 0.38 0.65 -10.07
N ASP A 35 0.80 0.99 -11.28
CA ASP A 35 0.73 0.05 -12.40
C ASP A 35 1.72 -1.12 -12.22
N ILE A 36 2.93 -0.83 -11.78
CA ILE A 36 3.93 -1.86 -11.46
C ILE A 36 3.38 -2.81 -10.38
N LEU A 37 2.79 -2.25 -9.33
CA LEU A 37 2.22 -3.05 -8.25
C LEU A 37 1.10 -3.96 -8.76
N ARG A 38 0.20 -3.42 -9.59
CA ARG A 38 -0.89 -4.21 -10.17
C ARG A 38 -0.34 -5.39 -10.97
N ARG A 39 0.67 -5.16 -11.79
CA ARG A 39 1.28 -6.20 -12.60
C ARG A 39 1.96 -7.27 -11.76
N THR A 40 2.67 -6.85 -10.72
CA THR A 40 3.42 -7.77 -9.86
C THR A 40 2.52 -8.53 -8.88
N LEU A 41 1.37 -8.01 -8.57
CA LEU A 41 0.34 -8.74 -7.82
C LEU A 41 -0.33 -9.81 -8.69
N ALA A 42 -0.45 -9.56 -9.98
CA ALA A 42 -1.04 -10.52 -10.92
C ALA A 42 -0.06 -11.62 -11.32
N GLY A 43 1.24 -11.35 -11.29
CA GLY A 43 2.26 -12.33 -11.64
C GLY A 43 3.65 -11.76 -11.45
N GLU A 44 4.61 -12.62 -11.25
CA GLU A 44 6.01 -12.21 -11.09
C GLU A 44 6.56 -11.62 -12.39
N SER A 45 7.46 -10.65 -12.27
CA SER A 45 8.14 -10.02 -13.39
C SER A 45 9.57 -9.70 -13.03
N THR A 46 10.45 -9.70 -14.02
CA THR A 46 11.79 -9.13 -13.86
C THR A 46 11.71 -7.62 -14.07
N VAL A 47 12.72 -6.88 -13.60
CA VAL A 47 12.77 -5.44 -13.86
C VAL A 47 12.85 -5.15 -15.36
N SER A 48 13.57 -5.99 -16.10
CA SER A 48 13.65 -5.85 -17.56
C SER A 48 12.30 -6.00 -18.24
N GLU A 49 11.52 -6.99 -17.83
CA GLU A 49 10.16 -7.19 -18.35
C GLU A 49 9.27 -5.99 -18.05
N LEU A 50 9.38 -5.44 -16.83
CA LEU A 50 8.64 -4.23 -16.46
C LEU A 50 9.09 -3.03 -17.30
N ALA A 51 10.39 -2.85 -17.48
CA ALA A 51 10.93 -1.72 -18.25
C ALA A 51 10.43 -1.72 -19.69
N ASP A 52 10.22 -2.88 -20.29
CA ASP A 52 9.70 -3.01 -21.64
C ASP A 52 8.26 -2.50 -21.79
N ARG A 53 7.55 -2.34 -20.68
CA ARG A 53 6.14 -1.90 -20.66
C ARG A 53 5.98 -0.38 -20.59
N TYR A 54 7.05 0.35 -20.29
CA TYR A 54 6.96 1.78 -20.02
C TYR A 54 7.89 2.54 -20.96
N ASP A 55 7.47 3.74 -21.33
CA ASP A 55 8.28 4.67 -22.11
C ASP A 55 9.16 5.48 -21.14
N MET A 56 10.10 4.78 -20.51
CA MET A 56 11.07 5.39 -19.60
C MET A 56 12.30 4.48 -19.52
N SER A 57 13.41 5.01 -19.02
CA SER A 57 14.66 4.28 -18.91
C SER A 57 14.56 3.13 -17.91
N PHE A 58 15.42 2.13 -18.09
CA PHE A 58 15.55 1.04 -17.11
C PHE A 58 15.84 1.59 -15.71
N ALA A 59 16.71 2.59 -15.62
CA ALA A 59 17.05 3.21 -14.33
C ALA A 59 15.84 3.85 -13.67
N ALA A 60 14.97 4.49 -14.44
CA ALA A 60 13.74 5.09 -13.91
C ALA A 60 12.78 4.03 -13.38
N VAL A 61 12.60 2.94 -14.13
CA VAL A 61 11.76 1.82 -13.67
C VAL A 61 12.35 1.19 -12.41
N ARG A 62 13.68 1.01 -12.38
CA ARG A 62 14.38 0.49 -11.20
C ARG A 62 14.15 1.35 -9.97
N LYS A 63 14.15 2.67 -10.12
CA LYS A 63 13.84 3.59 -9.02
C LYS A 63 12.45 3.38 -8.46
N HIS A 64 11.46 3.24 -9.35
CA HIS A 64 10.08 2.97 -8.93
C HIS A 64 9.97 1.64 -8.18
N VAL A 65 10.65 0.62 -8.68
CA VAL A 65 10.70 -0.69 -8.02
C VAL A 65 11.31 -0.57 -6.62
N ASN A 66 12.40 0.17 -6.48
CA ASN A 66 13.04 0.37 -5.19
C ASN A 66 12.13 1.07 -4.17
N VAL A 67 11.37 2.07 -4.60
CA VAL A 67 10.41 2.77 -3.73
C VAL A 67 9.33 1.81 -3.24
N LEU A 68 8.81 0.98 -4.13
CA LEU A 68 7.80 -0.03 -3.78
C LEU A 68 8.37 -1.08 -2.81
N GLU A 69 9.60 -1.52 -3.03
CA GLU A 69 10.27 -2.49 -2.18
C GLU A 69 10.51 -1.95 -0.78
N GLU A 70 10.98 -0.72 -0.67
CA GLU A 70 11.19 -0.06 0.62
C GLU A 70 9.90 0.12 1.40
N ALA A 71 8.78 0.26 0.72
CA ALA A 71 7.46 0.36 1.34
C ALA A 71 6.87 -1.01 1.71
N GLY A 72 7.53 -2.11 1.34
CA GLY A 72 7.04 -3.47 1.61
C GLY A 72 5.91 -3.90 0.68
N LEU A 73 5.66 -3.16 -0.40
CA LEU A 73 4.58 -3.47 -1.35
C LEU A 73 4.98 -4.53 -2.36
N ILE A 74 6.27 -4.70 -2.58
CA ILE A 74 6.81 -5.76 -3.42
C ILE A 74 7.99 -6.41 -2.73
N THR A 75 8.27 -7.65 -3.12
CA THR A 75 9.44 -8.40 -2.68
C THR A 75 10.25 -8.79 -3.90
N ASP A 76 11.56 -8.81 -3.73
CA ASP A 76 12.52 -9.18 -4.75
C ASP A 76 13.13 -10.51 -4.32
N HIS A 77 13.01 -11.54 -5.15
CA HIS A 77 13.62 -12.83 -4.86
C HIS A 77 14.33 -13.38 -6.08
N ARG A 78 15.40 -14.09 -5.79
CA ARG A 78 16.26 -14.63 -6.80
C ARG A 78 15.86 -16.07 -7.14
N ILE A 79 15.68 -16.31 -8.45
CA ILE A 79 15.47 -17.67 -8.96
C ILE A 79 16.58 -17.89 -9.99
N GLY A 80 17.57 -18.71 -9.63
CA GLY A 80 18.75 -18.88 -10.46
C GLY A 80 19.53 -17.58 -10.59
N ARG A 81 19.68 -17.08 -11.82
CA ARG A 81 20.37 -15.81 -12.12
C ARG A 81 19.41 -14.63 -12.26
N GLU A 82 18.11 -14.89 -12.24
CA GLU A 82 17.10 -13.86 -12.39
C GLU A 82 16.61 -13.36 -11.05
N ARG A 83 16.35 -12.06 -10.99
CA ARG A 83 15.62 -11.45 -9.88
C ARG A 83 14.19 -11.20 -10.31
N ARG A 84 13.28 -11.78 -9.56
CA ARG A 84 11.85 -11.63 -9.84
C ARG A 84 11.19 -10.79 -8.77
N ILE A 85 10.33 -9.91 -9.25
CA ILE A 85 9.58 -8.97 -8.42
C ILE A 85 8.17 -9.51 -8.27
N ARG A 86 7.69 -9.56 -7.03
CA ARG A 86 6.35 -10.04 -6.69
C ARG A 86 5.67 -9.02 -5.78
N GLY A 87 4.40 -8.73 -6.04
CA GLY A 87 3.60 -7.90 -5.15
C GLY A 87 3.36 -8.60 -3.82
N ASP A 88 3.31 -7.82 -2.74
CA ASP A 88 3.07 -8.31 -1.39
C ASP A 88 1.82 -7.67 -0.82
N LEU A 89 0.84 -8.48 -0.48
CA LEU A 89 -0.45 -8.01 -0.02
C LEU A 89 -0.43 -7.48 1.42
N ARG A 90 0.60 -7.81 2.21
CA ARG A 90 0.64 -7.44 3.63
C ARG A 90 0.62 -5.93 3.85
N ALA A 91 1.43 -5.19 3.09
CA ALA A 91 1.46 -3.73 3.20
C ALA A 91 0.14 -3.12 2.73
N ILE A 92 -0.46 -3.69 1.69
CA ILE A 92 -1.77 -3.24 1.19
C ILE A 92 -2.84 -3.41 2.27
N ARG A 93 -2.83 -4.55 2.95
CA ARG A 93 -3.77 -4.79 4.06
C ARG A 93 -3.56 -3.82 5.20
N GLY A 94 -2.32 -3.46 5.49
CA GLY A 94 -2.02 -2.46 6.51
C GLY A 94 -2.60 -1.09 6.16
N ALA A 95 -2.43 -0.66 4.91
CA ALA A 95 -3.00 0.60 4.43
C ALA A 95 -4.54 0.54 4.46
N GLN A 96 -5.11 -0.57 4.07
CA GLN A 96 -6.57 -0.76 4.06
C GLN A 96 -7.15 -0.64 5.47
N ARG A 97 -6.47 -1.20 6.48
CA ARG A 97 -6.93 -1.09 7.86
C ARG A 97 -6.99 0.36 8.34
N LEU A 98 -6.02 1.17 7.96
CA LEU A 98 -6.04 2.59 8.30
C LEU A 98 -7.23 3.29 7.66
N LEU A 99 -7.48 3.01 6.38
CA LEU A 99 -8.61 3.60 5.68
C LEU A 99 -9.94 3.13 6.25
N ASP A 100 -10.03 1.86 6.62
CA ASP A 100 -11.22 1.28 7.27
C ASP A 100 -11.50 1.97 8.61
N ALA A 101 -10.45 2.28 9.36
CA ALA A 101 -10.60 2.98 10.63
C ALA A 101 -11.18 4.38 10.44
N PHE A 102 -10.77 5.10 9.41
CA PHE A 102 -11.34 6.40 9.08
C PHE A 102 -12.81 6.25 8.68
N GLU A 103 -13.12 5.24 7.91
CA GLU A 103 -14.50 4.95 7.53
C GLU A 103 -15.36 4.63 8.75
N ASP A 104 -14.83 3.87 9.70
CA ASP A 104 -15.54 3.52 10.94
C ASP A 104 -15.85 4.77 11.77
N ILE A 105 -14.93 5.72 11.84
CA ILE A 105 -15.16 6.99 12.54
C ILE A 105 -16.31 7.74 11.87
N TRP A 106 -16.32 7.80 10.56
CA TRP A 106 -17.37 8.46 9.79
C TRP A 106 -18.73 7.77 10.00
N ARG A 107 -18.77 6.43 9.92
CA ARG A 107 -20.00 5.65 10.12
C ARG A 107 -20.58 5.86 11.51
N ALA A 108 -19.73 5.89 12.53
CA ALA A 108 -20.18 6.14 13.89
C ALA A 108 -20.85 7.52 14.02
N ARG A 109 -20.30 8.51 13.30
CA ARG A 109 -20.90 9.85 13.29
C ARG A 109 -22.25 9.86 12.58
N VAL A 110 -22.35 9.20 11.44
CA VAL A 110 -23.61 9.09 10.68
C VAL A 110 -24.65 8.37 11.50
N ASP A 111 -24.30 7.28 12.15
CA ASP A 111 -25.23 6.52 13.01
C ASP A 111 -25.76 7.37 14.16
N ARG A 112 -24.91 8.20 14.79
CA ARG A 112 -25.35 9.12 15.85
C ARG A 112 -26.33 10.16 15.33
N LEU A 113 -26.11 10.69 14.14
CA LEU A 113 -27.01 11.65 13.52
C LEU A 113 -28.35 11.01 13.16
N ASP A 114 -28.33 9.80 12.62
CA ASP A 114 -29.54 9.05 12.30
C ASP A 114 -30.36 8.77 13.57
N ALA A 115 -29.69 8.40 14.67
CA ALA A 115 -30.36 8.17 15.93
C ALA A 115 -31.02 9.43 16.46
N LEU A 116 -30.37 10.58 16.34
CA LEU A 116 -30.94 11.87 16.75
C LEU A 116 -32.15 12.26 15.89
N LEU A 117 -32.07 12.01 14.58
CA LEU A 117 -33.18 12.33 13.68
C LEU A 117 -34.37 11.38 13.87
N ALA A 118 -34.15 10.20 14.40
CA ALA A 118 -35.21 9.23 14.67
C ALA A 118 -35.94 9.51 15.97
N GLU A 119 -35.38 10.36 16.85
CA GLU A 119 -36.04 10.79 18.09
C GLU A 119 -37.10 11.85 17.79
N ASP A 120 -38.25 11.67 18.35
CA ASP A 120 -39.36 12.65 18.28
C ASP A 120 -39.48 13.44 19.54
#